data_c5df2ef0bcfc3bb8b08ceddef4c8a1af
#
_entry.id   c5df2ef0bcfc3bb8b08ceddef4c8a1af
#
_cell.length_a   1.000
_cell.length_b   1.000
_cell.length_c   1.000
_cell.angle_alpha   90.00
_cell.angle_beta   90.00
_cell.angle_gamma   90.00
#
_symmetry.space_group_name_H-M   'P 1'
#
loop_
_entity.id
_entity.type
_entity.pdbx_description
1 polymer ?
#
loop_
_entity_poly.entity_id
_entity_poly.type
_entity_poly.pdbx_seq_one_letter_code
_entity_poly.pdbx_strand_id
1 'polypeptide(L)'
;MVSKSRLDDCIQSADFWAAHIGLYSDWMQTLSDRYAIGAALLSTVTGLTIWGSVSGSGALWAQAAAGVMAFLAAAAAIVPKVRGYGDCARQAAPLSAEYGHSLGELQDALDAVSAGRAKAQAAARKAVENFEAIKVKKDALRPYPRKLQAVVDAQRSKAAPVVPSPPASSGAATP
;
A
#
# COMPACT_ATOMS: atom_id res chain seq x y z
N MET A 1 30.23 -3.92 11.63
CA MET A 1 30.45 -3.83 10.18
C MET A 1 29.18 -4.24 9.47
N VAL A 2 28.71 -3.46 8.49
CA VAL A 2 27.56 -3.83 7.64
C VAL A 2 28.10 -4.71 6.52
N SER A 3 27.51 -5.91 6.34
CA SER A 3 27.88 -6.82 5.26
C SER A 3 27.24 -6.38 3.92
N LYS A 4 27.87 -6.74 2.81
CA LYS A 4 27.28 -6.51 1.46
C LYS A 4 25.93 -7.19 1.33
N SER A 5 25.78 -8.43 1.79
CA SER A 5 24.52 -9.17 1.76
C SER A 5 23.39 -8.42 2.49
N ARG A 6 23.68 -7.82 3.65
CA ARG A 6 22.67 -7.01 4.36
C ARG A 6 22.25 -5.76 3.58
N LEU A 7 23.18 -5.10 2.88
CA LEU A 7 22.86 -3.97 2.03
C LEU A 7 21.98 -4.41 0.85
N ASP A 8 22.32 -5.51 0.18
CA ASP A 8 21.52 -6.07 -0.91
C ASP A 8 20.10 -6.43 -0.46
N ASP A 9 19.94 -7.06 0.73
CA ASP A 9 18.64 -7.36 1.31
C ASP A 9 17.82 -6.09 1.59
N CYS A 10 18.47 -5.03 2.10
CA CYS A 10 17.83 -3.74 2.34
C CYS A 10 17.42 -3.06 1.03
N ILE A 11 18.27 -3.10 0.00
CA ILE A 11 17.99 -2.54 -1.34
C ILE A 11 16.78 -3.24 -1.96
N GLN A 12 16.76 -4.57 -1.97
CA GLN A 12 15.65 -5.34 -2.51
C GLN A 12 14.34 -5.05 -1.76
N SER A 13 14.41 -4.91 -0.44
CA SER A 13 13.25 -4.56 0.37
C SER A 13 12.80 -3.11 0.13
N ALA A 14 13.73 -2.16 -0.03
CA ALA A 14 13.40 -0.76 -0.30
C ALA A 14 12.74 -0.59 -1.66
N ASP A 15 13.29 -1.23 -2.70
CA ASP A 15 12.73 -1.23 -4.06
C ASP A 15 11.30 -1.79 -4.08
N PHE A 16 11.12 -2.95 -3.43
CA PHE A 16 9.81 -3.56 -3.29
C PHE A 16 8.79 -2.61 -2.65
N TRP A 17 9.15 -1.97 -1.52
CA TRP A 17 8.22 -1.10 -0.81
C TRP A 17 8.01 0.25 -1.49
N ALA A 18 9.02 0.81 -2.17
CA ALA A 18 8.87 2.02 -2.98
C ALA A 18 7.76 1.86 -4.02
N ALA A 19 7.71 0.71 -4.70
CA ALA A 19 6.68 0.41 -5.69
C ALA A 19 5.30 0.14 -5.05
N HIS A 20 5.25 -0.59 -3.92
CA HIS A 20 3.98 -1.09 -3.38
C HIS A 20 3.28 -0.13 -2.44
N ILE A 21 3.98 0.79 -1.76
CA ILE A 21 3.37 1.80 -0.90
C ILE A 21 2.57 2.82 -1.73
N GLY A 22 3.04 3.16 -2.93
CA GLY A 22 2.28 4.00 -3.86
C GLY A 22 0.92 3.36 -4.19
N LEU A 23 0.93 2.09 -4.60
CA LEU A 23 -0.30 1.33 -4.89
C LEU A 23 -1.24 1.23 -3.68
N TYR A 24 -0.70 1.08 -2.47
CA TYR A 24 -1.49 1.07 -1.25
C TYR A 24 -2.16 2.42 -0.99
N SER A 25 -1.41 3.53 -1.16
CA SER A 25 -1.94 4.88 -1.01
C SER A 25 -3.08 5.14 -1.97
N ASP A 26 -2.90 4.84 -3.26
CA ASP A 26 -3.90 5.02 -4.32
C ASP A 26 -5.15 4.18 -4.06
N TRP A 27 -4.96 2.94 -3.60
CA TRP A 27 -6.07 2.07 -3.26
C TRP A 27 -6.88 2.59 -2.07
N MET A 28 -6.23 3.07 -1.01
CA MET A 28 -6.89 3.66 0.15
C MET A 28 -7.63 4.95 -0.21
N GLN A 29 -7.03 5.78 -1.06
CA GLN A 29 -7.67 6.99 -1.58
C GLN A 29 -8.91 6.64 -2.40
N THR A 30 -8.78 5.70 -3.34
CA THR A 30 -9.90 5.23 -4.17
C THR A 30 -11.05 4.68 -3.32
N LEU A 31 -10.74 3.96 -2.24
CA LEU A 31 -11.76 3.47 -1.33
C LEU A 31 -12.50 4.64 -0.64
N SER A 32 -11.74 5.61 -0.12
CA SER A 32 -12.30 6.81 0.50
C SER A 32 -13.23 7.56 -0.46
N ASP A 33 -12.79 7.76 -1.70
CA ASP A 33 -13.54 8.48 -2.73
C ASP A 33 -14.81 7.73 -3.15
N ARG A 34 -14.75 6.41 -3.29
CA ARG A 34 -15.94 5.59 -3.57
C ARG A 34 -17.01 5.71 -2.49
N TYR A 35 -16.62 5.71 -1.22
CA TYR A 35 -17.55 5.92 -0.11
C TYR A 35 -18.12 7.34 -0.13
N ALA A 36 -17.31 8.36 -0.41
CA ALA A 36 -17.77 9.74 -0.49
C ALA A 36 -18.77 9.94 -1.63
N ILE A 37 -18.48 9.40 -2.82
CA ILE A 37 -19.37 9.45 -3.98
C ILE A 37 -20.68 8.69 -3.67
N GLY A 38 -20.59 7.50 -3.09
CA GLY A 38 -21.76 6.71 -2.70
C GLY A 38 -22.65 7.46 -1.71
N ALA A 39 -22.06 8.08 -0.69
CA ALA A 39 -22.81 8.89 0.28
C ALA A 39 -23.48 10.10 -0.39
N ALA A 40 -22.79 10.80 -1.30
CA ALA A 40 -23.35 11.93 -2.03
C ALA A 40 -24.55 11.51 -2.90
N LEU A 41 -24.43 10.42 -3.66
CA LEU A 41 -25.51 9.89 -4.49
C LEU A 41 -26.74 9.50 -3.63
N LEU A 42 -26.51 8.76 -2.54
CA LEU A 42 -27.59 8.37 -1.62
C LEU A 42 -28.27 9.59 -1.01
N SER A 43 -27.53 10.62 -0.62
CA SER A 43 -28.07 11.87 -0.08
C SER A 43 -28.93 12.62 -1.11
N THR A 44 -28.48 12.65 -2.38
CA THR A 44 -29.23 13.29 -3.47
C THR A 44 -30.56 12.58 -3.71
N VAL A 45 -30.55 11.25 -3.80
CA VAL A 45 -31.78 10.44 -3.94
C VAL A 45 -32.72 10.68 -2.78
N THR A 46 -32.21 10.69 -1.53
CA THR A 46 -33.00 10.97 -0.35
C THR A 46 -33.65 12.35 -0.41
N GLY A 47 -32.89 13.38 -0.83
CA GLY A 47 -33.43 14.74 -0.97
C GLY A 47 -34.56 14.81 -1.98
N LEU A 48 -34.42 14.15 -3.15
CA LEU A 48 -35.44 14.11 -4.19
C LEU A 48 -36.71 13.36 -3.74
N THR A 49 -36.57 12.26 -2.98
CA THR A 49 -37.71 11.51 -2.46
C THR A 49 -38.49 12.29 -1.40
N ILE A 50 -37.81 13.03 -0.52
CA ILE A 50 -38.47 13.90 0.47
C ILE A 50 -39.20 15.02 -0.25
N TRP A 51 -38.61 15.67 -1.24
CA TRP A 51 -39.26 16.72 -2.01
C TRP A 51 -40.52 16.22 -2.73
N GLY A 52 -40.45 15.04 -3.36
CA GLY A 52 -41.60 14.40 -4.00
C GLY A 52 -42.74 14.03 -3.03
N SER A 53 -42.40 13.67 -1.77
CA SER A 53 -43.38 13.32 -0.75
C SER A 53 -44.07 14.54 -0.15
N VAL A 54 -43.41 15.69 -0.12
CA VAL A 54 -43.99 16.96 0.37
C VAL A 54 -44.95 17.56 -0.66
N SER A 55 -44.70 17.37 -1.95
CA SER A 55 -45.50 17.91 -3.05
C SER A 55 -46.69 17.03 -3.49
N GLY A 56 -46.82 15.83 -2.91
CA GLY A 56 -47.94 14.91 -3.22
C GLY A 56 -48.34 14.07 -2.01
N SER A 57 -49.48 13.33 -2.12
CA SER A 57 -49.91 12.36 -1.11
C SER A 57 -48.96 11.17 -1.06
N GLY A 58 -47.79 11.34 -0.43
CA GLY A 58 -46.77 10.33 -0.34
C GLY A 58 -47.23 9.08 0.42
N ALA A 59 -47.21 7.94 -0.23
CA ALA A 59 -47.51 6.68 0.41
C ALA A 59 -46.48 6.38 1.53
N LEU A 60 -46.93 5.84 2.66
CA LEU A 60 -46.10 5.51 3.85
C LEU A 60 -44.85 4.72 3.49
N TRP A 61 -44.88 3.86 2.47
CA TRP A 61 -43.74 3.10 2.00
C TRP A 61 -42.62 3.99 1.41
N ALA A 62 -42.96 5.12 0.78
CA ALA A 62 -42.01 6.05 0.22
C ALA A 62 -41.21 6.77 1.32
N GLN A 63 -41.90 7.11 2.41
CA GLN A 63 -41.25 7.71 3.61
C GLN A 63 -40.30 6.70 4.30
N ALA A 64 -40.73 5.45 4.40
CA ALA A 64 -39.90 4.39 4.98
C ALA A 64 -38.66 4.15 4.11
N ALA A 65 -38.81 4.11 2.78
CA ALA A 65 -37.69 3.97 1.83
C ALA A 65 -36.71 5.14 1.94
N ALA A 66 -37.22 6.39 2.03
CA ALA A 66 -36.37 7.57 2.22
C ALA A 66 -35.57 7.50 3.54
N GLY A 67 -36.18 7.02 4.63
CA GLY A 67 -35.50 6.81 5.91
C GLY A 67 -34.36 5.79 5.83
N VAL A 68 -34.60 4.66 5.18
CA VAL A 68 -33.54 3.63 4.95
C VAL A 68 -32.39 4.20 4.09
N MET A 69 -32.71 4.93 3.04
CA MET A 69 -31.68 5.54 2.16
C MET A 69 -30.86 6.60 2.90
N ALA A 70 -31.51 7.41 3.77
CA ALA A 70 -30.81 8.38 4.60
C ALA A 70 -29.87 7.69 5.60
N PHE A 71 -30.29 6.59 6.20
CA PHE A 71 -29.44 5.80 7.10
C PHE A 71 -28.23 5.21 6.36
N LEU A 72 -28.44 4.65 5.18
CA LEU A 72 -27.36 4.12 4.35
C LEU A 72 -26.38 5.21 3.92
N ALA A 73 -26.87 6.39 3.56
CA ALA A 73 -26.03 7.56 3.24
C ALA A 73 -25.16 7.98 4.43
N ALA A 74 -25.77 8.07 5.62
CA ALA A 74 -25.04 8.38 6.84
C ALA A 74 -23.98 7.33 7.17
N ALA A 75 -24.32 6.05 7.07
CA ALA A 75 -23.38 4.95 7.27
C ALA A 75 -22.23 5.01 6.27
N ALA A 76 -22.50 5.24 4.98
CA ALA A 76 -21.48 5.38 3.94
C ALA A 76 -20.55 6.58 4.20
N ALA A 77 -21.04 7.68 4.76
CA ALA A 77 -20.23 8.85 5.10
C ALA A 77 -19.35 8.63 6.33
N ILE A 78 -19.80 7.82 7.30
CA ILE A 78 -19.10 7.58 8.57
C ILE A 78 -18.00 6.51 8.41
N VAL A 79 -18.26 5.45 7.63
CA VAL A 79 -17.34 4.31 7.48
C VAL A 79 -15.89 4.73 7.12
N PRO A 80 -15.63 5.58 6.12
CA PRO A 80 -14.27 5.95 5.77
C PRO A 80 -13.56 6.74 6.86
N LYS A 81 -14.32 7.54 7.65
CA LYS A 81 -13.78 8.30 8.79
C LYS A 81 -13.40 7.38 9.95
N VAL A 82 -14.28 6.45 10.33
CA VAL A 82 -14.01 5.49 11.41
C VAL A 82 -12.88 4.54 11.03
N ARG A 83 -12.80 4.14 9.78
CA ARG A 83 -11.74 3.29 9.26
C ARG A 83 -10.43 4.05 8.96
N GLY A 84 -10.47 5.38 8.86
CA GLY A 84 -9.30 6.22 8.63
C GLY A 84 -8.65 6.00 7.27
N TYR A 85 -9.41 5.67 6.23
CA TYR A 85 -8.85 5.40 4.89
C TYR A 85 -8.09 6.60 4.33
N GLY A 86 -8.64 7.80 4.43
CA GLY A 86 -7.97 9.02 3.97
C GLY A 86 -6.71 9.35 4.77
N ASP A 87 -6.70 9.05 6.07
CA ASP A 87 -5.51 9.27 6.91
C ASP A 87 -4.41 8.27 6.59
N CYS A 88 -4.77 7.01 6.34
CA CYS A 88 -3.83 5.99 5.89
C CYS A 88 -3.22 6.35 4.52
N ALA A 89 -4.03 6.84 3.57
CA ALA A 89 -3.54 7.30 2.27
C ALA A 89 -2.55 8.46 2.42
N ARG A 90 -2.90 9.48 3.23
CA ARG A 90 -2.03 10.64 3.50
C ARG A 90 -0.73 10.28 4.20
N GLN A 91 -0.73 9.29 5.08
CA GLN A 91 0.48 8.80 5.75
C GLN A 91 1.34 7.93 4.82
N ALA A 92 0.72 7.18 3.92
CA ALA A 92 1.43 6.31 3.00
C ALA A 92 2.07 7.06 1.82
N ALA A 93 1.44 8.12 1.32
CA ALA A 93 1.94 8.86 0.16
C ALA A 93 3.40 9.35 0.32
N PRO A 94 3.81 10.02 1.42
CA PRO A 94 5.20 10.45 1.59
C PRO A 94 6.17 9.28 1.76
N LEU A 95 5.72 8.14 2.31
CA LEU A 95 6.59 6.99 2.52
C LEU A 95 7.10 6.38 1.22
N SER A 96 6.35 6.46 0.11
CA SER A 96 6.83 6.01 -1.20
C SER A 96 8.06 6.80 -1.64
N ALA A 97 8.05 8.13 -1.46
CA ALA A 97 9.19 8.99 -1.76
C ALA A 97 10.37 8.75 -0.79
N GLU A 98 10.08 8.57 0.52
CA GLU A 98 11.11 8.24 1.52
C GLU A 98 11.82 6.92 1.20
N TYR A 99 11.08 5.89 0.77
CA TYR A 99 11.66 4.61 0.32
C TYR A 99 12.50 4.77 -0.94
N GLY A 100 12.05 5.57 -1.93
CA GLY A 100 12.82 5.86 -3.14
C GLY A 100 14.14 6.57 -2.82
N HIS A 101 14.11 7.55 -1.91
CA HIS A 101 15.33 8.24 -1.46
C HIS A 101 16.27 7.29 -0.71
N SER A 102 15.74 6.49 0.21
CA SER A 102 16.51 5.49 0.95
C SER A 102 17.13 4.42 0.05
N LEU A 103 16.43 4.05 -1.04
CA LEU A 103 16.97 3.14 -2.06
C LEU A 103 18.24 3.72 -2.70
N GLY A 104 18.23 5.01 -3.09
CA GLY A 104 19.40 5.69 -3.61
C GLY A 104 20.57 5.71 -2.60
N GLU A 105 20.30 6.08 -1.34
CA GLU A 105 21.33 6.07 -0.28
C GLU A 105 21.94 4.68 -0.06
N LEU A 106 21.14 3.62 -0.11
CA LEU A 106 21.60 2.24 0.05
C LEU A 106 22.45 1.78 -1.14
N GLN A 107 22.08 2.16 -2.36
CA GLN A 107 22.87 1.87 -3.58
C GLN A 107 24.21 2.58 -3.56
N ASP A 108 24.25 3.88 -3.24
CA ASP A 108 25.47 4.66 -3.08
C ASP A 108 26.39 4.07 -2.00
N ALA A 109 25.81 3.61 -0.89
CA ALA A 109 26.54 2.96 0.19
C ALA A 109 27.14 1.61 -0.24
N LEU A 110 26.40 0.81 -1.02
CA LEU A 110 26.88 -0.46 -1.55
C LEU A 110 28.07 -0.24 -2.52
N ASP A 111 27.96 0.74 -3.40
CA ASP A 111 29.03 1.12 -4.33
C ASP A 111 30.26 1.62 -3.59
N ALA A 112 30.09 2.44 -2.55
CA ALA A 112 31.20 2.93 -1.74
C ALA A 112 31.91 1.78 -1.00
N VAL A 113 31.15 0.82 -0.43
CA VAL A 113 31.70 -0.36 0.25
C VAL A 113 32.42 -1.28 -0.75
N SER A 114 31.87 -1.44 -1.95
CA SER A 114 32.44 -2.26 -3.00
C SER A 114 33.75 -1.68 -3.56
N ALA A 115 33.82 -0.35 -3.65
CA ALA A 115 35.02 0.38 -4.05
C ALA A 115 36.07 0.57 -2.93
N GLY A 116 35.81 0.08 -1.73
CA GLY A 116 36.73 0.21 -0.59
C GLY A 116 36.98 1.65 -0.13
N ARG A 117 36.03 2.57 -0.37
CA ARG A 117 36.21 3.99 -0.05
C ARG A 117 36.37 4.23 1.46
N ALA A 118 37.20 5.21 1.81
CA ALA A 118 37.29 5.66 3.19
C ALA A 118 35.90 6.12 3.69
N LYS A 119 35.55 5.71 4.91
CA LYS A 119 34.23 5.99 5.55
C LYS A 119 33.01 5.28 4.92
N ALA A 120 33.19 4.39 3.94
CA ALA A 120 32.10 3.63 3.33
C ALA A 120 31.25 2.88 4.37
N GLN A 121 31.86 2.30 5.40
CA GLN A 121 31.16 1.59 6.48
C GLN A 121 30.29 2.51 7.35
N ALA A 122 30.70 3.76 7.55
CA ALA A 122 29.89 4.73 8.29
C ALA A 122 28.67 5.16 7.46
N ALA A 123 28.85 5.41 6.16
CA ALA A 123 27.77 5.71 5.24
C ALA A 123 26.77 4.55 5.14
N ALA A 124 27.25 3.31 5.02
CA ALA A 124 26.41 2.11 4.98
C ALA A 124 25.60 1.92 6.26
N ARG A 125 26.18 2.18 7.42
CA ARG A 125 25.46 2.11 8.70
C ARG A 125 24.34 3.13 8.75
N LYS A 126 24.62 4.39 8.36
CA LYS A 126 23.63 5.46 8.34
C LYS A 126 22.49 5.17 7.36
N ALA A 127 22.79 4.68 6.17
CA ALA A 127 21.77 4.32 5.17
C ALA A 127 20.84 3.19 5.69
N VAL A 128 21.39 2.17 6.35
CA VAL A 128 20.60 1.10 6.96
C VAL A 128 19.74 1.63 8.12
N GLU A 129 20.28 2.51 8.98
CA GLU A 129 19.52 3.13 10.07
C GLU A 129 18.34 3.96 9.54
N ASN A 130 18.56 4.77 8.49
CA ASN A 130 17.50 5.51 7.82
C ASN A 130 16.42 4.58 7.26
N PHE A 131 16.81 3.52 6.57
CA PHE A 131 15.88 2.52 6.04
C PHE A 131 15.04 1.85 7.15
N GLU A 132 15.66 1.46 8.26
CA GLU A 132 14.94 0.86 9.38
C GLU A 132 13.96 1.84 10.03
N ALA A 133 14.30 3.13 10.11
CA ALA A 133 13.39 4.16 10.60
C ALA A 133 12.13 4.30 9.70
N ILE A 134 12.31 4.25 8.37
CA ILE A 134 11.19 4.26 7.41
C ILE A 134 10.34 2.99 7.56
N LYS A 135 10.96 1.84 7.75
CA LYS A 135 10.27 0.56 7.97
C LYS A 135 9.35 0.62 9.20
N VAL A 136 9.79 1.23 10.30
CA VAL A 136 8.95 1.43 11.49
C VAL A 136 7.72 2.28 11.17
N LYS A 137 7.88 3.36 10.41
CA LYS A 137 6.74 4.19 9.97
C LYS A 137 5.75 3.38 9.12
N LYS A 138 6.25 2.54 8.21
CA LYS A 138 5.41 1.65 7.38
C LYS A 138 4.65 0.64 8.26
N ASP A 139 5.30 0.06 9.26
CA ASP A 139 4.69 -0.95 10.12
C ASP A 139 3.57 -0.36 11.02
N ALA A 140 3.58 0.96 11.22
CA ALA A 140 2.51 1.69 11.89
C ALA A 140 1.25 1.87 11.01
N LEU A 141 1.34 1.68 9.67
CA LEU A 141 0.18 1.70 8.79
C LEU A 141 -0.74 0.49 9.07
N ARG A 142 -2.03 0.66 8.77
CA ARG A 142 -2.99 -0.45 8.90
C ARG A 142 -2.58 -1.60 7.97
N PRO A 143 -2.78 -2.87 8.42
CA PRO A 143 -2.42 -4.02 7.62
C PRO A 143 -3.14 -3.99 6.27
N TYR A 144 -2.47 -4.45 5.23
CA TYR A 144 -3.01 -4.55 3.89
C TYR A 144 -4.28 -5.40 3.85
N PRO A 145 -5.32 -4.98 3.13
CA PRO A 145 -6.44 -5.86 2.84
C PRO A 145 -5.97 -7.12 2.10
N ARG A 146 -6.61 -8.25 2.37
CA ARG A 146 -6.23 -9.54 1.78
C ARG A 146 -6.07 -9.54 0.26
N LYS A 147 -6.90 -8.75 -0.46
CA LYS A 147 -6.80 -8.63 -1.93
C LYS A 147 -5.50 -7.97 -2.39
N LEU A 148 -5.07 -6.91 -1.71
CA LEU A 148 -3.81 -6.24 -2.03
C LEU A 148 -2.61 -7.10 -1.63
N GLN A 149 -2.71 -7.79 -0.50
CA GLN A 149 -1.68 -8.74 -0.07
C GLN A 149 -1.47 -9.85 -1.10
N ALA A 150 -2.54 -10.39 -1.68
CA ALA A 150 -2.45 -11.38 -2.76
C ALA A 150 -1.75 -10.84 -4.02
N VAL A 151 -1.99 -9.57 -4.39
CA VAL A 151 -1.30 -8.92 -5.52
C VAL A 151 0.19 -8.73 -5.23
N VAL A 152 0.53 -8.29 -4.02
CA VAL A 152 1.90 -8.12 -3.56
C VAL A 152 2.64 -9.46 -3.54
N ASP A 153 2.01 -10.52 -3.02
CA ASP A 153 2.57 -11.86 -2.96
C ASP A 153 2.78 -12.45 -4.37
N ALA A 154 1.83 -12.22 -5.29
CA ALA A 154 1.95 -12.63 -6.69
C ALA A 154 3.09 -11.91 -7.43
N GLN A 155 3.33 -10.63 -7.15
CA GLN A 155 4.47 -9.90 -7.71
C GLN A 155 5.79 -10.38 -7.10
N ARG A 156 5.83 -10.66 -5.80
CA ARG A 156 7.00 -11.19 -5.13
C ARG A 156 7.41 -12.56 -5.68
N SER A 157 6.45 -13.43 -5.97
CA SER A 157 6.71 -14.75 -6.58
C SER A 157 7.24 -14.64 -8.02
N LYS A 158 6.87 -13.57 -8.76
CA LYS A 158 7.41 -13.30 -10.10
C LYS A 158 8.82 -12.72 -10.08
N ALA A 159 9.14 -11.94 -9.05
CA ALA A 159 10.46 -11.33 -8.87
C ALA A 159 11.49 -12.28 -8.25
N ALA A 160 11.06 -13.42 -7.70
CA ALA A 160 11.98 -14.43 -7.20
C ALA A 160 12.86 -14.95 -8.37
N PRO A 161 14.20 -14.89 -8.27
CA PRO A 161 15.08 -15.37 -9.32
C PRO A 161 14.77 -16.85 -9.60
N VAL A 162 14.57 -17.18 -10.87
CA VAL A 162 14.48 -18.57 -11.32
C VAL A 162 15.83 -19.21 -10.99
N VAL A 163 15.89 -19.93 -9.89
CA VAL A 163 17.07 -20.75 -9.57
C VAL A 163 17.24 -21.71 -10.74
N PRO A 164 18.31 -21.60 -11.53
CA PRO A 164 18.51 -22.54 -12.63
C PRO A 164 18.57 -23.94 -12.02
N SER A 165 17.69 -24.82 -12.50
CA SER A 165 17.72 -26.22 -12.11
C SER A 165 19.14 -26.77 -12.33
N PRO A 166 19.73 -27.46 -11.34
CA PRO A 166 21.05 -28.06 -11.53
C PRO A 166 21.01 -28.96 -12.77
N PRO A 167 22.03 -28.92 -13.62
CA PRO A 167 22.08 -29.75 -14.82
C PRO A 167 21.89 -31.21 -14.40
N ALA A 168 20.91 -31.85 -15.04
CA ALA A 168 20.69 -33.28 -14.84
C ALA A 168 22.03 -34.00 -15.03
N SER A 169 22.50 -34.62 -13.95
CA SER A 169 23.72 -35.42 -14.00
C SER A 169 23.51 -36.52 -15.05
N SER A 170 24.11 -36.32 -16.21
CA SER A 170 24.23 -37.32 -17.25
C SER A 170 24.89 -38.56 -16.64
N GLY A 171 24.05 -39.55 -16.35
CA GLY A 171 24.53 -40.85 -15.88
C GLY A 171 25.50 -41.45 -16.89
N ALA A 172 26.77 -41.43 -16.52
CA ALA A 172 27.77 -42.19 -17.25
C ALA A 172 27.43 -43.67 -17.16
N ALA A 173 26.93 -44.25 -18.25
CA ALA A 173 26.92 -45.68 -18.44
C ALA A 173 28.39 -46.10 -18.59
N THR A 174 28.83 -46.95 -17.68
CA THR A 174 30.11 -47.68 -17.77
C THR A 174 29.84 -49.03 -18.38
N PRO A 175 30.69 -49.51 -19.26
CA PRO A 175 30.57 -50.77 -20.00
C PRO A 175 30.75 -52.01 -19.12
#